data_b10ecbe0611a33d6cbcb59f857b9e290
#
_entry.id   b10ecbe0611a33d6cbcb59f857b9e290
#
_cell.length_a   1.000
_cell.length_b   1.000
_cell.length_c   1.000
_cell.angle_alpha   90.00
_cell.angle_beta   90.00
_cell.angle_gamma   90.00
#
_symmetry.space_group_name_H-M   'P 1'
#
loop_
_entity.id
_entity.type
_entity.pdbx_description
1 polymer ?
#
loop_
_entity_poly.entity_id
_entity_poly.type
_entity_poly.pdbx_seq_one_letter_code
_entity_poly.pdbx_strand_id
1 'polypeptide(L)'
;EQKISLGELLTLPTLTQNQILKSCVTIPDSEYISVIGYCMGESLLSYPKVTRERAIDFLVNLRHLADYVILDCTSILEADVFSILSMEMADKVLRMGTSNLRGISYYQSHWGMISGTSQEKYISAIGNYKTGQVWEAAAEQYGGVSFVFPYVAELERQYDEAVLFEKLGTKDAVAFQTEIKKLIAEVFGLHESVPVKAKSGGAGKKKLTVRSPFVWNKGEF
;
A
#
# COMPACT_ATOMS: atom_id res chain seq x y z
N GLU A 1 -27.00 4.45 -5.16
CA GLU A 1 -26.66 5.16 -3.90
C GLU A 1 -25.31 5.82 -4.09
N GLN A 2 -25.20 7.10 -3.78
CA GLN A 2 -23.93 7.82 -3.80
C GLN A 2 -23.07 7.29 -2.64
N LYS A 3 -21.90 6.79 -2.95
CA LYS A 3 -20.96 6.33 -1.92
C LYS A 3 -20.36 7.54 -1.21
N ILE A 4 -20.26 7.47 0.11
CA ILE A 4 -19.61 8.51 0.90
C ILE A 4 -18.07 8.38 0.79
N SER A 5 -17.39 9.51 0.78
CA SER A 5 -15.93 9.54 0.74
C SER A 5 -15.29 9.11 2.06
N LEU A 6 -14.00 8.85 2.04
CA LEU A 6 -13.23 8.60 3.26
C LEU A 6 -13.35 9.78 4.25
N GLY A 7 -13.28 11.01 3.74
CA GLY A 7 -13.39 12.20 4.58
C GLY A 7 -14.76 12.29 5.27
N GLU A 8 -15.83 12.10 4.53
CA GLU A 8 -17.19 12.07 5.07
C GLU A 8 -17.36 10.94 6.08
N LEU A 9 -16.89 9.73 5.76
CA LEU A 9 -16.96 8.58 6.64
C LEU A 9 -16.29 8.84 7.99
N LEU A 10 -15.12 9.47 8.00
CA LEU A 10 -14.38 9.79 9.20
C LEU A 10 -15.04 10.86 10.08
N THR A 11 -16.01 11.62 9.55
CA THR A 11 -16.80 12.61 10.32
C THR A 11 -18.08 12.04 10.95
N LEU A 12 -18.48 10.82 10.61
CA LEU A 12 -19.69 10.21 11.17
C LEU A 12 -19.58 10.06 12.70
N PRO A 13 -20.68 10.22 13.43
CA PRO A 13 -20.68 10.08 14.90
C PRO A 13 -20.19 8.70 15.36
N THR A 14 -20.60 7.64 14.66
CA THR A 14 -20.21 6.27 14.88
C THR A 14 -19.61 5.69 13.61
N LEU A 15 -18.65 4.79 13.76
CA LEU A 15 -18.01 4.10 12.65
C LEU A 15 -18.21 2.60 12.80
N THR A 16 -18.87 2.01 11.83
CA THR A 16 -19.13 0.57 11.79
C THR A 16 -18.50 -0.07 10.56
N GLN A 17 -18.16 -1.35 10.65
CA GLN A 17 -17.65 -2.13 9.51
C GLN A 17 -18.58 -2.06 8.30
N ASN A 18 -19.89 -2.09 8.53
CA ASN A 18 -20.89 -2.02 7.46
C ASN A 18 -20.86 -0.66 6.74
N GLN A 19 -20.64 0.45 7.45
CA GLN A 19 -20.48 1.77 6.84
C GLN A 19 -19.20 1.83 6.00
N ILE A 20 -18.08 1.29 6.49
CA ILE A 20 -16.83 1.21 5.74
C ILE A 20 -17.04 0.40 4.47
N LEU A 21 -17.60 -0.80 4.54
CA LEU A 21 -17.86 -1.65 3.36
C LEU A 21 -18.75 -0.97 2.32
N LYS A 22 -19.81 -0.27 2.76
CA LYS A 22 -20.69 0.48 1.85
C LYS A 22 -19.99 1.64 1.17
N SER A 23 -18.96 2.23 1.79
CA SER A 23 -18.17 3.33 1.24
C SER A 23 -17.08 2.84 0.27
N CYS A 24 -16.70 1.57 0.33
CA CYS A 24 -15.70 1.00 -0.57
C CYS A 24 -16.22 0.88 -2.01
N VAL A 25 -15.34 1.15 -2.96
CA VAL A 25 -15.57 0.92 -4.39
C VAL A 25 -14.81 -0.33 -4.80
N THR A 26 -15.52 -1.35 -5.24
CA THR A 26 -14.90 -2.57 -5.79
C THR A 26 -14.35 -2.28 -7.18
N ILE A 27 -13.14 -2.69 -7.46
CA ILE A 27 -12.51 -2.50 -8.77
C ILE A 27 -13.18 -3.43 -9.78
N PRO A 28 -13.61 -2.93 -10.95
CA PRO A 28 -14.13 -3.78 -12.02
C PRO A 28 -13.15 -4.90 -12.36
N ASP A 29 -13.67 -6.07 -12.65
CA ASP A 29 -12.89 -7.28 -12.98
C ASP A 29 -11.97 -7.82 -11.86
N SER A 30 -12.07 -7.25 -10.65
CA SER A 30 -11.30 -7.70 -9.49
C SER A 30 -12.17 -7.71 -8.23
N GLU A 31 -13.01 -8.74 -8.08
CA GLU A 31 -13.99 -8.88 -6.99
C GLU A 31 -13.37 -8.84 -5.57
N TYR A 32 -12.06 -9.06 -5.48
CA TYR A 32 -11.33 -9.14 -4.21
C TYR A 32 -10.63 -7.84 -3.82
N ILE A 33 -10.68 -6.80 -4.67
CA ILE A 33 -10.02 -5.52 -4.41
C ILE A 33 -11.07 -4.42 -4.29
N SER A 34 -11.05 -3.73 -3.16
CA SER A 34 -11.89 -2.57 -2.90
C SER A 34 -11.04 -1.38 -2.47
N VAL A 35 -11.43 -0.21 -2.89
CA VAL A 35 -10.73 1.05 -2.61
C VAL A 35 -11.68 2.00 -1.87
N ILE A 36 -11.14 2.72 -0.90
CA ILE A 36 -11.80 3.84 -0.24
C ILE A 36 -10.84 5.03 -0.20
N GLY A 37 -11.35 6.22 -0.49
CA GLY A 37 -10.53 7.43 -0.55
C GLY A 37 -11.38 8.69 -0.59
N TYR A 38 -10.72 9.82 -0.78
CA TYR A 38 -11.37 11.09 -1.04
C TYR A 38 -11.96 11.11 -2.44
N CYS A 39 -13.11 11.77 -2.60
CA CYS A 39 -13.70 11.99 -3.93
C CYS A 39 -12.93 13.09 -4.67
N MET A 40 -13.14 13.15 -5.98
CA MET A 40 -12.56 14.21 -6.82
C MET A 40 -12.94 15.59 -6.27
N GLY A 41 -11.95 16.45 -6.09
CA GLY A 41 -12.13 17.81 -5.55
C GLY A 41 -12.09 17.89 -4.02
N GLU A 42 -12.01 16.78 -3.32
CA GLU A 42 -11.84 16.74 -1.87
C GLU A 42 -10.36 16.62 -1.47
N SER A 43 -10.06 17.07 -0.28
CA SER A 43 -8.74 16.95 0.35
C SER A 43 -8.89 16.81 1.86
N LEU A 44 -7.77 16.62 2.55
CA LEU A 44 -7.72 16.68 4.01
C LEU A 44 -8.31 17.99 4.60
N LEU A 45 -8.25 19.07 3.82
CA LEU A 45 -8.78 20.39 4.24
C LEU A 45 -10.29 20.53 4.04
N SER A 46 -10.91 19.62 3.31
CA SER A 46 -12.37 19.63 3.05
C SER A 46 -13.18 19.19 4.27
N TYR A 47 -12.54 18.59 5.25
CA TYR A 47 -13.15 18.00 6.43
C TYR A 47 -12.51 18.47 7.73
N PRO A 48 -13.19 18.35 8.87
CA PRO A 48 -12.57 18.54 10.19
C PRO A 48 -11.36 17.63 10.37
N LYS A 49 -10.38 18.08 11.12
CA LYS A 49 -9.19 17.26 11.43
C LYS A 49 -9.62 15.95 12.09
N VAL A 50 -9.12 14.86 11.57
CA VAL A 50 -9.33 13.52 12.13
C VAL A 50 -8.65 13.44 13.50
N THR A 51 -9.37 13.04 14.53
CA THR A 51 -8.79 12.81 15.87
C THR A 51 -8.02 11.50 15.90
N ARG A 52 -7.11 11.37 16.86
CA ARG A 52 -6.34 10.14 17.07
C ARG A 52 -7.26 8.94 17.29
N GLU A 53 -8.27 9.10 18.12
CA GLU A 53 -9.25 8.05 18.46
C GLU A 53 -10.03 7.60 17.22
N ARG A 54 -10.45 8.54 16.38
CA ARG A 54 -11.18 8.24 15.14
C ARG A 54 -10.32 7.49 14.14
N ALA A 55 -9.05 7.89 14.00
CA ALA A 55 -8.11 7.21 13.13
C ALA A 55 -7.86 5.77 13.60
N ILE A 56 -7.65 5.56 14.90
CA ILE A 56 -7.46 4.23 15.49
C ILE A 56 -8.71 3.37 15.27
N ASP A 57 -9.91 3.90 15.56
CA ASP A 57 -11.17 3.18 15.38
C ASP A 57 -11.35 2.72 13.92
N PHE A 58 -11.06 3.58 12.94
CA PHE A 58 -11.10 3.23 11.53
C PHE A 58 -10.07 2.13 11.18
N LEU A 59 -8.82 2.27 11.58
CA LEU A 59 -7.76 1.31 11.28
C LEU A 59 -8.02 -0.06 11.91
N VAL A 60 -8.52 -0.09 13.14
CA VAL A 60 -8.92 -1.34 13.80
C VAL A 60 -10.06 -2.03 13.05
N ASN A 61 -11.07 -1.27 12.62
CA ASN A 61 -12.16 -1.83 11.82
C ASN A 61 -11.68 -2.39 10.48
N LEU A 62 -10.75 -1.71 9.79
CA LEU A 62 -10.16 -2.21 8.53
C LEU A 62 -9.48 -3.56 8.71
N ARG A 63 -8.74 -3.78 9.79
CA ARG A 63 -8.05 -5.05 10.08
C ARG A 63 -9.00 -6.24 10.19
N HIS A 64 -10.26 -5.99 10.48
CA HIS A 64 -11.30 -7.04 10.57
C HIS A 64 -12.06 -7.26 9.25
N LEU A 65 -11.88 -6.39 8.26
CA LEU A 65 -12.63 -6.42 7.01
C LEU A 65 -11.88 -7.07 5.84
N ALA A 66 -10.55 -7.09 5.88
CA ALA A 66 -9.74 -7.61 4.78
C ALA A 66 -8.53 -8.39 5.28
N ASP A 67 -8.07 -9.35 4.48
CA ASP A 67 -6.85 -10.11 4.76
C ASP A 67 -5.60 -9.22 4.65
N TYR A 68 -5.64 -8.25 3.73
CA TYR A 68 -4.58 -7.27 3.51
C TYR A 68 -5.17 -5.88 3.38
N VAL A 69 -4.56 -4.91 4.07
CA VAL A 69 -4.92 -3.49 4.00
C VAL A 69 -3.68 -2.72 3.55
N ILE A 70 -3.80 -2.01 2.44
CA ILE A 70 -2.75 -1.13 1.93
C ILE A 70 -3.18 0.31 2.15
N LEU A 71 -2.35 1.07 2.85
CA LEU A 71 -2.61 2.47 3.20
C LEU A 71 -1.64 3.36 2.43
N ASP A 72 -2.17 4.21 1.56
CA ASP A 72 -1.40 5.24 0.86
C ASP A 72 -1.34 6.48 1.75
N CYS A 73 -0.17 6.72 2.36
CA CYS A 73 0.04 7.78 3.33
C CYS A 73 0.58 9.04 2.67
N THR A 74 0.17 10.21 3.18
CA THR A 74 0.73 11.48 2.69
C THR A 74 2.22 11.62 3.03
N SER A 75 2.94 12.34 2.18
CA SER A 75 4.32 12.74 2.47
C SER A 75 4.43 13.92 3.46
N ILE A 76 3.32 14.59 3.77
CA ILE A 76 3.28 15.71 4.73
C ILE A 76 2.80 15.17 6.09
N LEU A 77 3.67 14.41 6.74
CA LEU A 77 3.34 13.69 7.97
C LEU A 77 2.93 14.61 9.10
N GLU A 78 3.53 15.80 9.21
CA GLU A 78 3.25 16.76 10.28
C GLU A 78 1.81 17.27 10.26
N ALA A 79 1.17 17.22 9.11
CA ALA A 79 -0.21 17.69 8.94
C ALA A 79 -1.25 16.58 9.07
N ASP A 80 -0.85 15.31 9.08
CA ASP A 80 -1.77 14.18 9.00
C ASP A 80 -1.53 13.11 10.07
N VAL A 81 -2.28 13.23 11.16
CA VAL A 81 -2.27 12.25 12.25
C VAL A 81 -2.71 10.86 11.78
N PHE A 82 -3.55 10.78 10.74
CA PHE A 82 -4.01 9.52 10.20
C PHE A 82 -2.85 8.73 9.56
N SER A 83 -2.01 9.39 8.75
CA SER A 83 -0.83 8.75 8.15
C SER A 83 0.19 8.32 9.22
N ILE A 84 0.41 9.13 10.26
CA ILE A 84 1.30 8.75 11.37
C ILE A 84 0.80 7.49 12.06
N LEU A 85 -0.49 7.44 12.41
CA LEU A 85 -1.08 6.28 13.08
C LEU A 85 -1.12 5.05 12.18
N SER A 86 -1.36 5.24 10.88
CA SER A 86 -1.28 4.17 9.89
C SER A 86 0.10 3.52 9.90
N MET A 87 1.16 4.32 9.92
CA MET A 87 2.53 3.79 10.01
C MET A 87 2.82 3.17 11.39
N GLU A 88 2.30 3.72 12.48
CA GLU A 88 2.46 3.14 13.83
C GLU A 88 1.81 1.76 13.93
N MET A 89 0.61 1.59 13.37
CA MET A 89 -0.20 0.39 13.47
C MET A 89 0.07 -0.66 12.38
N ALA A 90 0.75 -0.30 11.29
CA ALA A 90 1.06 -1.20 10.21
C ALA A 90 2.06 -2.30 10.61
N ASP A 91 1.89 -3.50 10.08
CA ASP A 91 2.83 -4.61 10.24
C ASP A 91 4.12 -4.37 9.44
N LYS A 92 4.01 -3.74 8.27
CA LYS A 92 5.13 -3.32 7.41
C LYS A 92 4.88 -1.93 6.85
N VAL A 93 5.94 -1.15 6.71
CA VAL A 93 5.91 0.21 6.15
C VAL A 93 6.91 0.28 5.00
N LEU A 94 6.41 0.44 3.78
CA LEU A 94 7.24 0.68 2.61
C LEU A 94 7.53 2.17 2.50
N ARG A 95 8.78 2.56 2.63
CA ARG A 95 9.24 3.93 2.49
C ARG A 95 9.79 4.14 1.09
N MET A 96 9.03 4.85 0.26
CA MET A 96 9.43 5.17 -1.10
C MET A 96 10.26 6.44 -1.15
N GLY A 97 11.48 6.32 -1.62
CA GLY A 97 12.37 7.45 -1.89
C GLY A 97 12.60 7.64 -3.39
N THR A 98 13.29 8.70 -3.76
CA THR A 98 13.77 8.95 -5.13
C THR A 98 15.28 9.09 -5.15
N SER A 99 15.92 8.89 -6.29
CA SER A 99 17.38 8.98 -6.44
C SER A 99 17.94 10.40 -6.54
N ASN A 100 17.11 11.44 -6.36
CA ASN A 100 17.55 12.82 -6.43
C ASN A 100 17.79 13.44 -5.04
N LEU A 101 18.51 14.56 -5.00
CA LEU A 101 18.86 15.26 -3.76
C LEU A 101 17.64 15.68 -2.93
N ARG A 102 16.53 16.03 -3.58
CA ARG A 102 15.29 16.41 -2.87
C ARG A 102 14.71 15.23 -2.11
N GLY A 103 14.67 14.05 -2.73
CA GLY A 103 14.21 12.82 -2.09
C GLY A 103 15.11 12.41 -0.92
N ILE A 104 16.43 12.50 -1.10
CA ILE A 104 17.40 12.21 -0.05
C ILE A 104 17.20 13.17 1.15
N SER A 105 17.10 14.47 0.89
CA SER A 105 16.87 15.48 1.93
C SER A 105 15.56 15.24 2.69
N TYR A 106 14.49 14.95 1.96
CA TYR A 106 13.20 14.58 2.57
C TYR A 106 13.33 13.35 3.47
N TYR A 107 13.93 12.30 2.96
CA TYR A 107 14.11 11.05 3.70
C TYR A 107 14.89 11.26 5.00
N GLN A 108 16.00 11.99 4.94
CA GLN A 108 16.83 12.29 6.11
C GLN A 108 16.11 13.15 7.14
N SER A 109 15.37 14.18 6.69
CA SER A 109 14.63 15.08 7.60
C SER A 109 13.50 14.39 8.36
N HIS A 110 12.89 13.35 7.77
CA HIS A 110 11.78 12.62 8.39
C HIS A 110 12.23 11.39 9.19
N TRP A 111 13.52 11.03 9.12
CA TRP A 111 14.04 9.87 9.85
C TRP A 111 13.81 9.96 11.35
N GLY A 112 14.02 11.13 11.94
CA GLY A 112 13.83 11.39 13.37
C GLY A 112 12.39 11.15 13.86
N MET A 113 11.40 11.38 13.00
CA MET A 113 9.98 11.21 13.36
C MET A 113 9.58 9.74 13.54
N ILE A 114 10.27 8.82 12.85
CA ILE A 114 9.95 7.41 12.82
C ILE A 114 11.01 6.54 13.51
N SER A 115 12.13 7.12 13.94
CA SER A 115 13.24 6.39 14.56
C SER A 115 12.92 5.80 15.95
N GLY A 116 11.87 6.27 16.61
CA GLY A 116 11.39 5.75 17.91
C GLY A 116 10.58 4.46 17.82
N THR A 117 10.25 3.99 16.62
CA THR A 117 9.44 2.78 16.40
C THR A 117 10.33 1.59 15.97
N SER A 118 9.79 0.37 16.01
CA SER A 118 10.52 -0.83 15.58
C SER A 118 11.05 -0.67 14.15
N GLN A 119 12.36 -0.64 14.01
CA GLN A 119 13.06 -0.46 12.73
C GLN A 119 12.79 -1.62 11.75
N GLU A 120 12.51 -2.81 12.26
CA GLU A 120 12.33 -4.04 11.47
C GLU A 120 11.10 -4.03 10.55
N LYS A 121 10.13 -3.17 10.83
CA LYS A 121 8.96 -3.05 9.97
C LYS A 121 9.14 -2.11 8.78
N TYR A 122 10.19 -1.28 8.78
CA TYR A 122 10.43 -0.31 7.73
C TYR A 122 11.29 -0.91 6.61
N ILE A 123 10.76 -0.84 5.40
CA ILE A 123 11.40 -1.33 4.18
C ILE A 123 11.65 -0.11 3.28
N SER A 124 12.91 0.17 2.97
CA SER A 124 13.27 1.29 2.11
C SER A 124 13.30 0.85 0.65
N ALA A 125 12.74 1.66 -0.23
CA ALA A 125 12.76 1.45 -1.66
C ALA A 125 12.99 2.75 -2.44
N ILE A 126 13.57 2.64 -3.62
CA ILE A 126 13.67 3.73 -4.58
C ILE A 126 12.62 3.51 -5.66
N GLY A 127 11.79 4.53 -5.87
CA GLY A 127 10.78 4.54 -6.93
C GLY A 127 11.16 5.45 -8.08
N ASN A 128 10.52 5.20 -9.22
CA ASN A 128 10.61 6.06 -10.40
C ASN A 128 12.03 6.25 -10.95
N TYR A 129 12.86 5.21 -10.81
CA TYR A 129 14.23 5.20 -11.29
C TYR A 129 14.26 5.23 -12.82
N LYS A 130 14.90 6.24 -13.41
CA LYS A 130 15.09 6.35 -14.87
C LYS A 130 16.47 5.84 -15.25
N THR A 131 16.54 5.14 -16.39
CA THR A 131 17.80 4.65 -16.95
C THR A 131 18.85 5.75 -17.04
N GLY A 132 20.05 5.51 -16.52
CA GLY A 132 21.14 6.48 -16.46
C GLY A 132 21.20 7.33 -15.19
N GLN A 133 20.25 7.21 -14.29
CA GLN A 133 20.38 7.79 -12.94
C GLN A 133 21.27 6.90 -12.06
N VAL A 134 22.02 7.53 -11.16
CA VAL A 134 22.83 6.84 -10.16
C VAL A 134 21.97 6.73 -8.91
N TRP A 135 21.39 5.56 -8.67
CA TRP A 135 20.53 5.32 -7.50
C TRP A 135 21.31 4.76 -6.30
N GLU A 136 22.49 4.19 -6.53
CA GLU A 136 23.30 3.53 -5.50
C GLU A 136 23.71 4.52 -4.41
N ALA A 137 24.12 5.73 -4.80
CA ALA A 137 24.48 6.79 -3.86
C ALA A 137 23.28 7.22 -2.98
N ALA A 138 22.07 7.24 -3.56
CA ALA A 138 20.86 7.51 -2.80
C ALA A 138 20.53 6.34 -1.84
N ALA A 139 20.71 5.11 -2.29
CA ALA A 139 20.52 3.93 -1.46
C ALA A 139 21.40 3.93 -0.21
N GLU A 140 22.68 4.34 -0.33
CA GLU A 140 23.58 4.52 0.80
C GLU A 140 23.04 5.55 1.80
N GLN A 141 22.51 6.68 1.31
CA GLN A 141 21.92 7.72 2.16
C GLN A 141 20.62 7.27 2.85
N TYR A 142 19.96 6.26 2.31
CA TYR A 142 18.77 5.64 2.90
C TYR A 142 19.10 4.52 3.90
N GLY A 143 20.39 4.22 4.11
CA GLY A 143 20.82 3.10 4.94
C GLY A 143 20.65 1.73 4.26
N GLY A 144 20.59 1.72 2.94
CA GLY A 144 20.27 0.58 2.10
C GLY A 144 18.83 0.59 1.62
N VAL A 145 18.56 -0.06 0.49
CA VAL A 145 17.21 -0.24 -0.06
C VAL A 145 17.00 -1.71 -0.44
N SER A 146 15.79 -2.21 -0.17
CA SER A 146 15.39 -3.58 -0.53
C SER A 146 14.92 -3.67 -1.98
N PHE A 147 14.30 -2.60 -2.49
CA PHE A 147 13.68 -2.59 -3.82
C PHE A 147 14.03 -1.34 -4.60
N VAL A 148 14.16 -1.51 -5.93
CA VAL A 148 14.36 -0.40 -6.88
C VAL A 148 13.36 -0.54 -8.01
N PHE A 149 12.37 0.34 -8.04
CA PHE A 149 11.31 0.32 -9.04
C PHE A 149 11.65 1.25 -10.19
N PRO A 150 11.81 0.72 -11.42
CA PRO A 150 12.05 1.55 -12.58
C PRO A 150 10.84 2.42 -12.92
N TYR A 151 11.09 3.54 -13.58
CA TYR A 151 10.06 4.32 -14.22
C TYR A 151 9.44 3.54 -15.38
N VAL A 152 8.12 3.53 -15.44
CA VAL A 152 7.34 2.82 -16.47
C VAL A 152 6.38 3.81 -17.12
N ALA A 153 6.68 4.23 -18.34
CA ALA A 153 5.85 5.18 -19.08
C ALA A 153 4.41 4.67 -19.33
N GLU A 154 4.22 3.35 -19.45
CA GLU A 154 2.88 2.75 -19.58
C GLU A 154 2.03 2.98 -18.33
N LEU A 155 2.62 2.94 -17.13
CA LEU A 155 1.89 3.22 -15.88
C LEU A 155 1.54 4.71 -15.77
N GLU A 156 2.45 5.60 -16.17
CA GLU A 156 2.17 7.05 -16.21
C GLU A 156 1.02 7.35 -17.18
N ARG A 157 1.06 6.77 -18.39
CA ARG A 157 -0.04 6.89 -19.34
C ARG A 157 -1.37 6.35 -18.79
N GLN A 158 -1.38 5.17 -18.18
CA GLN A 158 -2.59 4.59 -17.58
C GLN A 158 -3.16 5.50 -16.49
N TYR A 159 -2.29 6.14 -15.71
CA TYR A 159 -2.69 7.09 -14.68
C TYR A 159 -3.33 8.35 -15.30
N ASP A 160 -2.69 8.93 -16.32
CA ASP A 160 -3.15 10.15 -16.99
C ASP A 160 -4.49 9.93 -17.74
N GLU A 161 -4.67 8.75 -18.32
CA GLU A 161 -5.89 8.37 -19.06
C GLU A 161 -6.98 7.77 -18.16
N ALA A 162 -6.70 7.61 -16.84
CA ALA A 162 -7.59 6.95 -15.87
C ALA A 162 -8.00 5.51 -16.28
N VAL A 163 -7.12 4.80 -16.96
CA VAL A 163 -7.29 3.39 -17.41
C VAL A 163 -6.31 2.47 -16.69
N LEU A 164 -6.58 2.19 -15.43
CA LEU A 164 -5.71 1.34 -14.61
C LEU A 164 -5.87 -0.14 -14.98
N PHE A 165 -4.81 -0.92 -14.70
CA PHE A 165 -4.74 -2.37 -14.88
C PHE A 165 -4.69 -2.88 -16.32
N GLU A 166 -4.38 -2.03 -17.29
CA GLU A 166 -4.02 -2.50 -18.62
C GLU A 166 -2.73 -3.34 -18.58
N LYS A 167 -2.61 -4.23 -19.56
CA LYS A 167 -1.43 -5.08 -19.66
C LYS A 167 -0.17 -4.24 -19.94
N LEU A 168 0.85 -4.44 -19.13
CA LEU A 168 2.16 -3.85 -19.29
C LEU A 168 3.05 -4.77 -20.14
N GLY A 169 3.74 -4.23 -21.15
CA GLY A 169 4.49 -5.02 -22.12
C GLY A 169 5.92 -4.53 -22.41
N THR A 170 6.30 -3.34 -21.96
CA THR A 170 7.66 -2.81 -22.19
C THR A 170 8.71 -3.53 -21.32
N LYS A 171 9.98 -3.36 -21.66
CA LYS A 171 11.11 -3.92 -20.89
C LYS A 171 11.14 -3.39 -19.46
N ASP A 172 10.90 -2.09 -19.30
CA ASP A 172 10.88 -1.44 -17.97
C ASP A 172 9.68 -1.92 -17.15
N ALA A 173 8.54 -2.16 -17.79
CA ALA A 173 7.37 -2.76 -17.16
C ALA A 173 7.63 -4.17 -16.65
N VAL A 174 8.37 -5.00 -17.37
CA VAL A 174 8.76 -6.35 -16.95
C VAL A 174 9.68 -6.29 -15.72
N ALA A 175 10.65 -5.36 -15.72
CA ALA A 175 11.53 -5.15 -14.58
C ALA A 175 10.73 -4.67 -13.34
N PHE A 176 9.82 -3.72 -13.53
CA PHE A 176 8.92 -3.25 -12.47
C PHE A 176 8.07 -4.39 -11.89
N GLN A 177 7.43 -5.19 -12.75
CA GLN A 177 6.64 -6.35 -12.31
C GLN A 177 7.48 -7.37 -11.54
N THR A 178 8.74 -7.55 -11.92
CA THR A 178 9.66 -8.44 -11.20
C THR A 178 9.94 -7.93 -9.79
N GLU A 179 10.18 -6.61 -9.62
CA GLU A 179 10.37 -6.01 -8.30
C GLU A 179 9.08 -6.06 -7.45
N ILE A 180 7.90 -5.82 -8.06
CA ILE A 180 6.61 -5.97 -7.36
C ILE A 180 6.41 -7.41 -6.86
N LYS A 181 6.75 -8.43 -7.64
CA LYS A 181 6.66 -9.83 -7.20
C LYS A 181 7.58 -10.13 -6.02
N LYS A 182 8.80 -9.61 -6.03
CA LYS A 182 9.72 -9.72 -4.89
C LYS A 182 9.14 -9.03 -3.65
N LEU A 183 8.61 -7.81 -3.81
CA LEU A 183 7.95 -7.07 -2.73
C LEU A 183 6.80 -7.88 -2.12
N ILE A 184 5.92 -8.42 -2.97
CA ILE A 184 4.79 -9.24 -2.53
C ILE A 184 5.26 -10.48 -1.77
N ALA A 185 6.28 -11.16 -2.27
CA ALA A 185 6.85 -12.34 -1.61
C ALA A 185 7.44 -11.99 -0.24
N GLU A 186 8.18 -10.88 -0.13
CA GLU A 186 8.84 -10.47 1.10
C GLU A 186 7.87 -9.89 2.14
N VAL A 187 6.94 -9.03 1.71
CA VAL A 187 6.03 -8.33 2.62
C VAL A 187 4.87 -9.21 3.06
N PHE A 188 4.29 -9.96 2.14
CA PHE A 188 3.08 -10.76 2.40
C PHE A 188 3.35 -12.26 2.51
N GLY A 189 4.58 -12.72 2.28
CA GLY A 189 4.92 -14.14 2.28
C GLY A 189 4.25 -14.92 1.14
N LEU A 190 3.79 -14.24 0.10
CA LEU A 190 3.09 -14.82 -1.03
C LEU A 190 4.08 -15.18 -2.13
N HIS A 191 4.37 -16.45 -2.29
CA HIS A 191 5.20 -16.96 -3.39
C HIS A 191 4.28 -17.47 -4.51
N GLU A 192 4.61 -17.14 -5.77
CA GLU A 192 3.93 -17.76 -6.91
C GLU A 192 4.05 -19.27 -6.78
N SER A 193 2.93 -19.97 -6.67
CA SER A 193 2.91 -21.43 -6.84
C SER A 193 3.29 -21.70 -8.29
N VAL A 194 4.45 -22.32 -8.50
CA VAL A 194 4.83 -22.83 -9.82
C VAL A 194 3.68 -23.70 -10.30
N PRO A 195 3.08 -23.44 -11.48
CA PRO A 195 2.01 -24.28 -11.98
C PRO A 195 2.58 -25.68 -12.21
N VAL A 196 2.27 -26.59 -11.30
CA VAL A 196 2.52 -28.01 -11.55
C VAL A 196 1.69 -28.34 -12.78
N LYS A 197 2.35 -28.69 -13.91
CA LYS A 197 1.69 -29.16 -15.10
C LYS A 197 0.73 -30.29 -14.69
N ALA A 198 -0.56 -29.96 -14.59
CA ALA A 198 -1.59 -30.93 -14.32
C ALA A 198 -1.63 -31.89 -15.52
N LYS A 199 -1.25 -33.13 -15.28
CA LYS A 199 -1.59 -34.24 -16.20
C LYS A 199 -3.12 -34.24 -16.26
N SER A 200 -3.63 -34.15 -17.47
CA SER A 200 -5.05 -34.19 -17.79
C SER A 200 -5.75 -35.37 -17.11
N GLY A 201 -6.74 -35.06 -16.28
CA GLY A 201 -7.61 -36.09 -15.69
C GLY A 201 -8.45 -35.56 -14.55
N GLY A 202 -9.72 -35.25 -14.81
CA GLY A 202 -10.78 -35.27 -13.83
C GLY A 202 -11.14 -33.93 -13.18
N ALA A 203 -12.37 -33.51 -13.42
CA ALA A 203 -13.03 -32.35 -12.82
C ALA A 203 -13.04 -32.40 -11.29
N GLY A 204 -12.52 -31.37 -10.65
CA GLY A 204 -12.65 -31.14 -9.23
C GLY A 204 -12.26 -29.71 -8.89
N LYS A 205 -13.23 -28.88 -8.61
CA LYS A 205 -13.01 -27.51 -8.10
C LYS A 205 -12.22 -27.59 -6.80
N LYS A 206 -10.92 -27.35 -6.84
CA LYS A 206 -10.11 -27.18 -5.62
C LYS A 206 -10.18 -25.71 -5.20
N LYS A 207 -10.82 -25.46 -4.05
CA LYS A 207 -10.70 -24.23 -3.28
C LYS A 207 -9.22 -23.97 -2.98
N LEU A 208 -8.71 -22.82 -3.39
CA LEU A 208 -7.37 -22.36 -3.00
C LEU A 208 -7.43 -22.02 -1.50
N THR A 209 -6.83 -22.85 -0.67
CA THR A 209 -6.66 -22.53 0.75
C THR A 209 -5.29 -21.86 0.88
N VAL A 210 -5.27 -20.53 0.94
CA VAL A 210 -4.07 -19.78 1.31
C VAL A 210 -3.90 -19.95 2.82
N ARG A 211 -2.89 -20.69 3.24
CA ARG A 211 -2.50 -20.72 4.66
C ARG A 211 -1.65 -19.49 4.92
N SER A 212 -2.20 -18.53 5.66
CA SER A 212 -1.43 -17.42 6.23
C SER A 212 -0.38 -17.99 7.20
N PRO A 213 0.90 -17.60 7.10
CA PRO A 213 1.92 -18.00 8.06
C PRO A 213 1.82 -17.27 9.41
N PHE A 214 0.89 -16.34 9.57
CA PHE A 214 0.68 -15.61 10.82
C PHE A 214 -0.54 -16.16 11.56
N VAL A 215 -0.30 -17.09 12.47
CA VAL A 215 -1.28 -17.46 13.51
C VAL A 215 -1.26 -16.33 14.54
N TRP A 216 -2.29 -15.50 14.52
CA TRP A 216 -2.57 -14.60 15.64
C TRP A 216 -3.11 -15.42 16.82
N ASN A 217 -2.35 -15.42 17.90
CA ASN A 217 -2.81 -15.97 19.16
C ASN A 217 -3.92 -15.03 19.69
N LYS A 218 -5.17 -15.49 19.70
CA LYS A 218 -6.28 -14.84 20.38
C LYS A 218 -6.09 -15.03 21.89
N GLY A 219 -5.31 -14.20 22.49
CA GLY A 219 -5.17 -14.21 23.93
C GLY A 219 -4.28 -13.06 24.36
N GLU A 220 -4.85 -12.26 25.24
CA GLU A 220 -4.26 -11.15 26.01
C GLU A 220 -4.48 -9.75 25.39
N PHE A 221 -5.68 -9.24 25.70
CA PHE A 221 -5.93 -7.88 26.17
C PHE A 221 -7.02 -7.94 27.21
#